data_2a17a7e24d1aeeb6bea7a004c5abc0d7
#
_entry.id   2a17a7e24d1aeeb6bea7a004c5abc0d7
#
_cell.length_a   1.000
_cell.length_b   1.000
_cell.length_c   1.000
_cell.angle_alpha   90.00
_cell.angle_beta   90.00
_cell.angle_gamma   90.00
#
_symmetry.space_group_name_H-M   'P 1'
#
loop_
_entity.id
_entity.type
_entity.pdbx_description
1 polymer ?
#
loop_
_entity_poly.entity_id
_entity_poly.type
_entity_poly.pdbx_seq_one_letter_code
_entity_poly.pdbx_strand_id
1 'polypeptide(L)'
;MATDSSTWTLGQISSGFRTLVDVSKKVRHASQPLLKARQFVRSVDSFGKNRGETVDIYRVPNSGEVESTTTIPDGDPIPTTTIGQSRRSVTVNQYGKAIPWTGMVESLAEVDVENEVVLKALKNHMAKSLDTLVVNALETSDLIFIPTGAASYVWDVDGTPSTSALSNITTYHLKQIVDAMMSGELRNSDGTSAGADMRPVPFYEDDYYIALCSVKFLRGIHDDPNFESVSLYANSEGYYKGEIGRMPYYHTRFVLSNHITAISNGVGTNSVLGEALIFGEEPVVEAVVQPEEIREKIPGNFGLDKALAWYYLGGFGKVWDYSADSEEHVIRVSSS
;
A
#
# COMPACT_ATOMS: atom_id res chain seq x y z
N MET A 1 66.30 18.33 30.84
CA MET A 1 65.76 16.98 30.99
C MET A 1 64.81 16.72 29.82
N ALA A 2 65.25 15.97 28.85
CA ALA A 2 64.35 15.57 27.75
C ALA A 2 63.43 14.48 28.29
N THR A 3 62.16 14.72 28.32
CA THR A 3 61.17 13.71 28.63
C THR A 3 61.11 12.75 27.47
N ASP A 4 61.57 11.57 27.74
CA ASP A 4 61.52 10.43 26.83
C ASP A 4 60.03 10.11 26.53
N SER A 5 59.55 10.50 25.35
CA SER A 5 58.18 10.30 24.90
C SER A 5 58.01 8.99 24.17
N SER A 6 58.66 7.93 24.64
CA SER A 6 58.60 6.61 24.01
C SER A 6 57.39 5.75 24.40
N THR A 7 56.49 6.25 25.22
CA THR A 7 55.20 5.55 25.52
C THR A 7 54.19 5.78 24.38
N TRP A 8 54.03 4.78 23.57
CA TRP A 8 53.03 4.77 22.53
C TRP A 8 51.61 4.78 23.13
N THR A 9 50.86 5.81 22.83
CA THR A 9 49.47 5.92 23.26
C THR A 9 48.56 5.20 22.28
N LEU A 10 47.38 4.77 22.73
CA LEU A 10 46.42 4.07 21.89
C LEU A 10 46.06 4.88 20.63
N GLY A 11 46.04 6.21 20.72
CA GLY A 11 45.83 7.10 19.57
C GLY A 11 46.95 7.08 18.54
N GLN A 12 48.21 6.87 18.96
CA GLN A 12 49.34 6.75 18.05
C GLN A 12 49.40 5.38 17.39
N ILE A 13 48.95 4.34 18.08
CA ILE A 13 48.79 2.99 17.53
C ILE A 13 47.76 2.96 16.43
N SER A 14 46.64 3.69 16.60
CA SER A 14 45.55 3.73 15.61
C SER A 14 45.94 4.47 14.31
N SER A 15 46.95 5.34 14.34
CA SER A 15 47.42 6.06 13.14
C SER A 15 48.51 5.36 12.36
N GLY A 16 49.29 4.46 12.98
CA GLY A 16 50.44 3.82 12.36
C GLY A 16 50.42 2.29 12.34
N PHE A 17 49.84 1.67 13.35
CA PHE A 17 49.76 0.21 13.45
C PHE A 17 48.28 -0.20 13.60
N ARG A 18 47.85 -1.16 12.79
CA ARG A 18 46.51 -1.72 12.91
C ARG A 18 46.38 -2.43 14.26
N THR A 19 45.58 -1.88 15.15
CA THR A 19 44.99 -2.63 16.25
C THR A 19 44.10 -3.71 15.66
N LEU A 20 44.29 -4.95 16.08
CA LEU A 20 43.32 -6.01 15.78
C LEU A 20 41.96 -5.62 16.35
N VAL A 21 41.10 -5.12 15.48
CA VAL A 21 39.70 -4.89 15.83
C VAL A 21 39.02 -6.25 15.72
N ASP A 22 38.49 -6.74 16.82
CA ASP A 22 37.65 -7.94 16.83
C ASP A 22 36.36 -7.62 16.11
N VAL A 23 36.27 -8.03 14.84
CA VAL A 23 35.10 -7.77 14.01
C VAL A 23 34.06 -8.87 14.25
N SER A 24 32.88 -8.47 14.67
CA SER A 24 31.76 -9.41 14.80
C SER A 24 31.51 -10.08 13.45
N LYS A 25 31.62 -11.40 13.40
CA LYS A 25 31.35 -12.19 12.19
C LYS A 25 29.86 -12.18 11.78
N LYS A 26 28.98 -11.69 12.65
CA LYS A 26 27.55 -11.63 12.38
C LYS A 26 27.15 -10.31 11.75
N VAL A 27 26.73 -10.33 10.49
CA VAL A 27 26.16 -9.17 9.83
C VAL A 27 24.77 -8.88 10.37
N ARG A 28 24.55 -7.64 10.79
CA ARG A 28 23.26 -7.17 11.26
C ARG A 28 22.57 -6.38 10.15
N HIS A 29 21.43 -6.86 9.70
CA HIS A 29 20.60 -6.14 8.75
C HIS A 29 19.58 -5.27 9.50
N ALA A 30 19.35 -4.04 8.99
CA ALA A 30 18.25 -3.24 9.48
C ALA A 30 16.92 -3.95 9.19
N SER A 31 16.06 -4.02 10.20
CA SER A 31 14.73 -4.57 10.02
C SER A 31 13.96 -3.71 9.03
N GLN A 32 13.34 -4.33 8.04
CA GLN A 32 12.42 -3.64 7.15
C GLN A 32 11.13 -3.32 7.91
N PRO A 33 10.53 -2.15 7.69
CA PRO A 33 9.17 -1.88 8.14
C PRO A 33 8.22 -2.94 7.60
N LEU A 34 7.17 -3.24 8.34
CA LEU A 34 6.17 -4.23 7.94
C LEU A 34 5.55 -3.86 6.58
N LEU A 35 5.75 -4.74 5.61
CA LEU A 35 5.17 -4.66 4.28
C LEU A 35 3.82 -5.35 4.34
N LYS A 36 2.74 -4.61 4.18
CA LYS A 36 1.40 -5.12 4.41
C LYS A 36 0.46 -4.96 3.21
N ALA A 37 0.81 -4.15 2.22
CA ALA A 37 -0.10 -3.85 1.11
C ALA A 37 -0.35 -5.07 0.22
N ARG A 38 0.68 -5.84 -0.11
CA ARG A 38 0.57 -7.00 -1.02
C ARG A 38 -0.37 -8.10 -0.50
N GLN A 39 -0.59 -8.22 0.80
CA GLN A 39 -1.50 -9.23 1.35
C GLN A 39 -2.97 -9.00 0.97
N PHE A 40 -3.34 -7.79 0.55
CA PHE A 40 -4.70 -7.40 0.18
C PHE A 40 -4.96 -7.50 -1.32
N VAL A 41 -3.96 -7.93 -2.09
CA VAL A 41 -4.06 -8.05 -3.55
C VAL A 41 -4.59 -9.43 -3.91
N ARG A 42 -5.55 -9.47 -4.83
CA ARG A 42 -5.99 -10.73 -5.42
C ARG A 42 -5.10 -11.07 -6.61
N SER A 43 -4.49 -12.25 -6.56
CA SER A 43 -3.71 -12.75 -7.69
C SER A 43 -4.63 -13.29 -8.78
N VAL A 44 -4.43 -12.84 -10.01
CA VAL A 44 -5.00 -13.48 -11.19
C VAL A 44 -4.08 -14.64 -11.58
N ASP A 45 -4.66 -15.75 -11.93
CA ASP A 45 -3.92 -16.96 -12.35
C ASP A 45 -2.83 -16.64 -13.37
N SER A 46 -1.68 -17.28 -13.20
CA SER A 46 -0.50 -17.03 -14.01
C SER A 46 -0.80 -17.13 -15.50
N PHE A 47 -0.58 -16.05 -16.21
CA PHE A 47 -0.85 -15.94 -17.64
C PHE A 47 0.05 -16.82 -18.50
N GLY A 48 1.12 -17.36 -17.97
CA GLY A 48 2.10 -18.12 -18.73
C GLY A 48 2.82 -17.31 -19.80
N LYS A 49 3.91 -17.83 -20.33
CA LYS A 49 4.71 -17.20 -21.36
C LYS A 49 3.93 -17.09 -22.68
N ASN A 50 4.18 -16.03 -23.45
CA ASN A 50 3.68 -15.78 -24.82
C ASN A 50 2.20 -15.34 -24.94
N ARG A 51 1.65 -14.60 -23.96
CA ARG A 51 0.25 -14.13 -23.99
C ARG A 51 0.05 -12.60 -24.11
N GLY A 52 1.08 -11.85 -24.46
CA GLY A 52 0.98 -10.40 -24.68
C GLY A 52 1.46 -9.57 -23.49
N GLU A 53 1.44 -8.23 -23.67
CA GLU A 53 1.91 -7.25 -22.69
C GLU A 53 0.83 -6.82 -21.70
N THR A 54 -0.43 -7.11 -22.01
CA THR A 54 -1.58 -6.70 -21.21
C THR A 54 -2.46 -7.88 -20.88
N VAL A 55 -2.99 -7.83 -19.67
CA VAL A 55 -3.97 -8.76 -19.16
C VAL A 55 -5.30 -8.05 -19.08
N ASP A 56 -6.28 -8.51 -19.85
CA ASP A 56 -7.62 -7.97 -19.83
C ASP A 56 -8.48 -8.70 -18.81
N ILE A 57 -9.03 -7.94 -17.88
CA ILE A 57 -9.95 -8.41 -16.86
C ILE A 57 -11.35 -7.95 -17.26
N TYR A 58 -12.23 -8.90 -17.48
CA TYR A 58 -13.63 -8.62 -17.75
C TYR A 58 -14.37 -8.44 -16.42
N ARG A 59 -15.22 -7.43 -16.39
CA ARG A 59 -16.04 -7.12 -15.24
C ARG A 59 -17.47 -6.82 -15.67
N VAL A 60 -18.38 -7.11 -14.80
CA VAL A 60 -19.79 -6.77 -14.92
C VAL A 60 -20.08 -5.76 -13.82
N PRO A 61 -20.20 -4.47 -14.13
CA PRO A 61 -20.53 -3.48 -13.12
C PRO A 61 -21.96 -3.69 -12.62
N ASN A 62 -22.18 -3.40 -11.35
CA ASN A 62 -23.49 -3.49 -10.71
C ASN A 62 -24.48 -2.40 -11.19
N SER A 63 -24.27 -1.84 -12.38
CA SER A 63 -25.03 -0.71 -12.92
C SER A 63 -26.34 -1.08 -13.61
N GLY A 64 -26.62 -2.37 -13.80
CA GLY A 64 -27.69 -2.83 -14.67
C GLY A 64 -28.80 -3.61 -13.98
N GLU A 65 -28.67 -3.90 -12.71
CA GLU A 65 -29.70 -4.64 -11.97
C GLU A 65 -30.74 -3.67 -11.45
N VAL A 66 -31.77 -3.44 -12.27
CA VAL A 66 -32.98 -2.77 -11.78
C VAL A 66 -33.88 -3.84 -11.19
N GLU A 67 -34.14 -3.76 -9.91
CA GLU A 67 -35.09 -4.63 -9.25
C GLU A 67 -36.47 -4.52 -9.91
N SER A 68 -37.06 -5.65 -10.28
CA SER A 68 -38.43 -5.66 -10.80
C SER A 68 -39.39 -5.74 -9.64
N THR A 69 -39.92 -4.58 -9.25
CA THR A 69 -40.97 -4.48 -8.22
C THR A 69 -42.39 -4.50 -8.80
N THR A 70 -42.53 -4.53 -10.12
CA THR A 70 -43.82 -4.50 -10.81
C THR A 70 -44.33 -5.92 -11.07
N THR A 71 -45.55 -6.20 -10.70
CA THR A 71 -46.23 -7.47 -11.03
C THR A 71 -46.47 -7.55 -12.53
N ILE A 72 -46.16 -8.66 -13.12
CA ILE A 72 -46.39 -8.94 -14.54
C ILE A 72 -47.84 -9.44 -14.68
N PRO A 73 -48.70 -8.76 -15.46
CA PRO A 73 -50.04 -9.23 -15.73
C PRO A 73 -50.03 -10.57 -16.47
N ASP A 74 -51.08 -11.35 -16.28
CA ASP A 74 -51.21 -12.65 -16.96
C ASP A 74 -51.26 -12.45 -18.49
N GLY A 75 -50.35 -13.11 -19.19
CA GLY A 75 -50.21 -13.03 -20.65
C GLY A 75 -49.19 -12.00 -21.15
N ASP A 76 -48.62 -11.16 -20.30
CA ASP A 76 -47.58 -10.21 -20.70
C ASP A 76 -46.19 -10.84 -20.72
N PRO A 77 -45.29 -10.43 -21.66
CA PRO A 77 -43.94 -10.93 -21.71
C PRO A 77 -43.12 -10.45 -20.51
N ILE A 78 -42.24 -11.29 -20.01
CA ILE A 78 -41.28 -10.95 -18.94
C ILE A 78 -40.35 -9.84 -19.44
N PRO A 79 -40.18 -8.73 -18.71
CA PRO A 79 -39.25 -7.67 -19.08
C PRO A 79 -37.82 -8.21 -19.16
N THR A 80 -37.08 -7.84 -20.20
CA THR A 80 -35.70 -8.24 -20.40
C THR A 80 -34.75 -7.07 -20.14
N THR A 81 -33.69 -7.30 -19.39
CA THR A 81 -32.64 -6.32 -19.12
C THR A 81 -31.31 -6.80 -19.75
N THR A 82 -30.58 -5.88 -20.33
CA THR A 82 -29.23 -6.15 -20.86
C THR A 82 -28.20 -5.85 -19.79
N ILE A 83 -27.31 -6.81 -19.52
CA ILE A 83 -26.19 -6.63 -18.59
C ILE A 83 -25.02 -6.01 -19.36
N GLY A 84 -24.53 -4.87 -18.86
CA GLY A 84 -23.32 -4.23 -19.38
C GLY A 84 -22.08 -5.04 -19.01
N GLN A 85 -21.12 -5.09 -19.92
CA GLN A 85 -19.80 -5.66 -19.65
C GLN A 85 -18.74 -4.62 -19.96
N SER A 86 -17.77 -4.47 -19.08
CA SER A 86 -16.62 -3.64 -19.30
C SER A 86 -15.32 -4.41 -19.13
N ARG A 87 -14.23 -3.82 -19.60
CA ARG A 87 -12.92 -4.44 -19.63
C ARG A 87 -11.90 -3.49 -19.05
N ARG A 88 -11.04 -3.99 -18.15
CA ARG A 88 -9.87 -3.26 -17.65
C ARG A 88 -8.61 -4.02 -18.00
N SER A 89 -7.60 -3.31 -18.49
CA SER A 89 -6.31 -3.90 -18.87
C SER A 89 -5.26 -3.59 -17.82
N VAL A 90 -4.54 -4.61 -17.37
CA VAL A 90 -3.38 -4.48 -16.51
C VAL A 90 -2.13 -4.71 -17.34
N THR A 91 -1.23 -3.72 -17.38
CA THR A 91 0.02 -3.83 -18.13
C THR A 91 1.06 -4.61 -17.33
N VAL A 92 1.67 -5.57 -17.99
CA VAL A 92 2.74 -6.40 -17.42
C VAL A 92 4.08 -5.75 -17.69
N ASN A 93 4.84 -5.49 -16.63
CA ASN A 93 6.17 -4.89 -16.69
C ASN A 93 7.22 -5.79 -16.05
N GLN A 94 8.45 -5.53 -16.42
CA GLN A 94 9.63 -6.22 -15.93
C GLN A 94 10.26 -5.45 -14.76
N TYR A 95 10.41 -6.08 -13.62
CA TYR A 95 11.02 -5.49 -12.45
C TYR A 95 12.20 -6.34 -11.98
N GLY A 96 13.26 -5.68 -11.51
CA GLY A 96 14.42 -6.38 -11.00
C GLY A 96 15.52 -5.42 -10.54
N LYS A 97 16.43 -5.95 -9.76
CA LYS A 97 17.65 -5.24 -9.35
C LYS A 97 18.76 -6.24 -9.09
N ALA A 98 19.96 -5.91 -9.54
CA ALA A 98 21.17 -6.71 -9.32
C ALA A 98 22.11 -6.03 -8.33
N ILE A 99 22.81 -6.84 -7.56
CA ILE A 99 23.93 -6.40 -6.72
C ILE A 99 25.18 -7.14 -7.22
N PRO A 100 26.12 -6.44 -7.87
CA PRO A 100 27.38 -7.03 -8.31
C PRO A 100 28.43 -7.01 -7.19
N TRP A 101 29.32 -7.98 -7.19
CA TRP A 101 30.56 -7.99 -6.39
C TRP A 101 31.68 -8.68 -7.13
N THR A 102 32.90 -8.53 -6.66
CA THR A 102 34.07 -9.15 -7.26
C THR A 102 34.54 -10.37 -6.45
N GLY A 103 35.12 -11.34 -7.11
CA GLY A 103 35.70 -12.52 -6.45
C GLY A 103 36.78 -12.17 -5.41
N MET A 104 37.45 -11.02 -5.59
CA MET A 104 38.43 -10.52 -4.61
C MET A 104 37.72 -10.13 -3.29
N VAL A 105 36.60 -9.44 -3.35
CA VAL A 105 35.82 -9.06 -2.16
C VAL A 105 35.36 -10.30 -1.42
N GLU A 106 34.86 -11.30 -2.15
CA GLU A 106 34.41 -12.56 -1.56
C GLU A 106 35.54 -13.33 -0.88
N SER A 107 36.73 -13.37 -1.53
CA SER A 107 37.89 -14.10 -0.99
C SER A 107 38.55 -13.42 0.22
N LEU A 108 38.47 -12.11 0.33
CA LEU A 108 39.08 -11.33 1.41
C LEU A 108 38.11 -10.95 2.52
N ALA A 109 36.78 -11.08 2.29
CA ALA A 109 35.80 -10.79 3.30
C ALA A 109 35.79 -11.85 4.41
N GLU A 110 35.71 -11.39 5.64
CA GLU A 110 35.60 -12.26 6.83
C GLU A 110 34.21 -12.89 6.99
N VAL A 111 33.24 -12.39 6.20
CA VAL A 111 31.83 -12.76 6.20
C VAL A 111 31.43 -13.29 4.83
N ASP A 112 30.53 -14.24 4.78
CA ASP A 112 29.92 -14.73 3.54
C ASP A 112 29.12 -13.60 2.86
N VAL A 113 29.75 -12.98 1.84
CA VAL A 113 29.19 -11.83 1.12
C VAL A 113 27.92 -12.22 0.38
N GLU A 114 27.89 -13.39 -0.22
CA GLU A 114 26.76 -13.87 -1.03
C GLU A 114 25.52 -14.12 -0.17
N ASN A 115 25.62 -14.99 0.83
CA ASN A 115 24.46 -15.45 1.59
C ASN A 115 24.04 -14.50 2.71
N GLU A 116 25.00 -13.91 3.42
CA GLU A 116 24.70 -13.08 4.57
C GLU A 116 24.42 -11.61 4.22
N VAL A 117 25.01 -11.10 3.15
CA VAL A 117 24.89 -9.69 2.78
C VAL A 117 23.95 -9.52 1.58
N VAL A 118 24.35 -10.06 0.44
CA VAL A 118 23.69 -9.79 -0.85
C VAL A 118 22.30 -10.41 -0.92
N LEU A 119 22.18 -11.69 -0.58
CA LEU A 119 20.92 -12.40 -0.66
C LEU A 119 19.84 -11.80 0.25
N LYS A 120 20.18 -11.43 1.48
CA LYS A 120 19.26 -10.78 2.41
C LYS A 120 18.86 -9.38 1.96
N ALA A 121 19.82 -8.60 1.45
CA ALA A 121 19.57 -7.27 0.91
C ALA A 121 18.63 -7.33 -0.30
N LEU A 122 18.84 -8.29 -1.21
CA LEU A 122 17.98 -8.49 -2.37
C LEU A 122 16.56 -8.90 -2.01
N LYS A 123 16.38 -9.83 -1.07
CA LYS A 123 15.04 -10.22 -0.56
C LYS A 123 14.28 -9.04 0.03
N ASN A 124 14.95 -8.23 0.85
CA ASN A 124 14.36 -7.03 1.42
C ASN A 124 13.98 -6.01 0.35
N HIS A 125 14.87 -5.79 -0.62
CA HIS A 125 14.61 -4.87 -1.72
C HIS A 125 13.43 -5.33 -2.59
N MET A 126 13.37 -6.61 -2.93
CA MET A 126 12.28 -7.21 -3.70
C MET A 126 10.94 -7.00 -3.00
N ALA A 127 10.85 -7.40 -1.73
CA ALA A 127 9.62 -7.26 -0.95
C ALA A 127 9.15 -5.80 -0.87
N LYS A 128 10.07 -4.86 -0.62
CA LYS A 128 9.78 -3.43 -0.59
C LYS A 128 9.30 -2.91 -1.94
N SER A 129 9.93 -3.32 -3.02
CA SER A 129 9.56 -2.86 -4.37
C SER A 129 8.16 -3.32 -4.76
N LEU A 130 7.83 -4.59 -4.51
CA LEU A 130 6.52 -5.14 -4.83
C LEU A 130 5.41 -4.50 -3.99
N ASP A 131 5.65 -4.26 -2.70
CA ASP A 131 4.69 -3.58 -1.83
C ASP A 131 4.43 -2.13 -2.28
N THR A 132 5.48 -1.42 -2.71
CA THR A 132 5.35 -0.06 -3.26
C THR A 132 4.54 -0.04 -4.55
N LEU A 133 4.69 -1.04 -5.43
CA LEU A 133 3.90 -1.13 -6.65
C LEU A 133 2.40 -1.32 -6.37
N VAL A 134 2.07 -2.08 -5.33
CA VAL A 134 0.67 -2.23 -4.88
C VAL A 134 0.11 -0.92 -4.35
N VAL A 135 0.86 -0.23 -3.50
CA VAL A 135 0.44 1.09 -2.97
C VAL A 135 0.22 2.08 -4.12
N ASN A 136 1.15 2.14 -5.08
CA ASN A 136 1.00 3.00 -6.25
C ASN A 136 -0.26 2.65 -7.07
N ALA A 137 -0.62 1.37 -7.18
CA ALA A 137 -1.85 0.96 -7.86
C ALA A 137 -3.10 1.39 -7.10
N LEU A 138 -3.10 1.30 -5.76
CA LEU A 138 -4.19 1.79 -4.91
C LEU A 138 -4.32 3.33 -4.97
N GLU A 139 -3.20 4.05 -5.04
CA GLU A 139 -3.17 5.52 -5.16
C GLU A 139 -3.68 6.06 -6.51
N THR A 140 -4.00 5.20 -7.49
CA THR A 140 -4.63 5.60 -8.74
C THR A 140 -6.14 5.80 -8.64
N SER A 141 -6.74 5.67 -7.47
CA SER A 141 -8.17 5.93 -7.26
C SER A 141 -8.55 7.38 -7.56
N ASP A 142 -9.70 7.56 -8.21
CA ASP A 142 -10.24 8.86 -8.56
C ASP A 142 -10.95 9.52 -7.37
N LEU A 143 -11.42 8.73 -6.40
CA LEU A 143 -12.16 9.23 -5.24
C LEU A 143 -11.25 9.61 -4.10
N ILE A 144 -11.33 10.88 -3.68
CA ILE A 144 -10.57 11.43 -2.57
C ILE A 144 -11.50 12.09 -1.56
N PHE A 145 -11.40 11.69 -0.30
CA PHE A 145 -12.09 12.31 0.81
C PHE A 145 -11.19 13.31 1.52
N ILE A 146 -11.67 14.55 1.67
CA ILE A 146 -10.88 15.67 2.18
C ILE A 146 -11.59 16.29 3.38
N PRO A 147 -11.09 16.12 4.62
CA PRO A 147 -11.61 16.79 5.79
C PRO A 147 -11.22 18.28 5.75
N THR A 148 -12.21 19.17 5.80
CA THR A 148 -12.02 20.62 5.80
C THR A 148 -12.24 21.25 7.16
N GLY A 149 -12.85 20.54 8.10
CA GLY A 149 -13.11 20.94 9.47
C GLY A 149 -13.45 19.75 10.35
N ALA A 150 -13.77 19.95 11.61
CA ALA A 150 -14.06 18.87 12.56
C ALA A 150 -15.27 18.00 12.15
N ALA A 151 -16.26 18.60 11.47
CA ALA A 151 -17.45 17.93 10.94
C ALA A 151 -17.75 18.36 9.50
N SER A 152 -16.77 18.89 8.80
CA SER A 152 -16.90 19.37 7.43
C SER A 152 -15.91 18.61 6.53
N TYR A 153 -16.38 18.24 5.36
CA TYR A 153 -15.58 17.49 4.37
C TYR A 153 -16.07 17.76 2.95
N VAL A 154 -15.20 17.47 2.00
CA VAL A 154 -15.49 17.56 0.58
C VAL A 154 -14.97 16.28 -0.10
N TRP A 155 -15.72 15.77 -1.03
CA TRP A 155 -15.29 14.73 -1.94
C TRP A 155 -14.67 15.35 -3.19
N ASP A 156 -13.56 14.81 -3.63
CA ASP A 156 -12.95 15.07 -4.91
C ASP A 156 -13.05 13.80 -5.77
N VAL A 157 -13.46 13.97 -7.03
CA VAL A 157 -13.76 12.85 -7.94
C VAL A 157 -12.85 12.83 -9.16
N ASP A 158 -11.83 13.68 -9.21
CA ASP A 158 -10.92 13.81 -10.34
C ASP A 158 -9.58 13.10 -10.14
N GLY A 159 -9.37 12.48 -8.98
CA GLY A 159 -8.14 11.78 -8.63
C GLY A 159 -6.95 12.68 -8.31
N THR A 160 -7.12 13.99 -8.35
CA THR A 160 -6.03 14.93 -8.06
C THR A 160 -5.82 15.05 -6.56
N PRO A 161 -4.64 14.73 -6.01
CA PRO A 161 -4.37 14.89 -4.59
C PRO A 161 -4.65 16.32 -4.14
N SER A 162 -5.63 16.49 -3.26
CA SER A 162 -5.98 17.83 -2.80
C SER A 162 -4.93 18.39 -1.86
N THR A 163 -4.56 19.65 -2.10
CA THR A 163 -3.77 20.45 -1.19
C THR A 163 -4.62 21.16 -0.14
N SER A 164 -5.95 20.90 -0.13
CA SER A 164 -6.93 21.64 0.65
C SER A 164 -7.38 20.97 1.95
N ALA A 165 -6.80 19.84 2.33
CA ALA A 165 -7.12 19.22 3.61
C ALA A 165 -6.62 20.11 4.75
N LEU A 166 -7.56 20.65 5.50
CA LEU A 166 -7.32 21.66 6.55
C LEU A 166 -7.52 21.10 7.95
N SER A 167 -7.98 19.86 8.07
CA SER A 167 -8.30 19.24 9.36
C SER A 167 -7.82 17.79 9.42
N ASN A 168 -7.61 17.35 10.65
CA ASN A 168 -7.40 15.93 10.91
C ASN A 168 -8.69 15.16 10.67
N ILE A 169 -8.54 13.90 10.23
CA ILE A 169 -9.68 13.00 10.18
C ILE A 169 -10.17 12.68 11.59
N THR A 170 -11.48 12.59 11.76
CA THR A 170 -12.13 12.23 13.03
C THR A 170 -12.99 10.98 12.84
N THR A 171 -13.51 10.44 13.92
CA THR A 171 -14.47 9.33 13.88
C THR A 171 -15.76 9.70 13.13
N TYR A 172 -16.13 10.98 13.11
CA TYR A 172 -17.25 11.49 12.30
C TYR A 172 -17.00 11.28 10.81
N HIS A 173 -15.82 11.70 10.33
CA HIS A 173 -15.45 11.56 8.92
C HIS A 173 -15.39 10.09 8.49
N LEU A 174 -14.89 9.21 9.37
CA LEU A 174 -14.85 7.77 9.10
C LEU A 174 -16.25 7.19 8.88
N LYS A 175 -17.23 7.62 9.69
CA LYS A 175 -18.64 7.22 9.47
C LYS A 175 -19.15 7.65 8.11
N GLN A 176 -18.86 8.89 7.70
CA GLN A 176 -19.31 9.41 6.41
C GLN A 176 -18.68 8.67 5.23
N ILE A 177 -17.42 8.24 5.36
CA ILE A 177 -16.75 7.41 4.34
C ILE A 177 -17.43 6.04 4.25
N VAL A 178 -17.69 5.40 5.39
CA VAL A 178 -18.34 4.09 5.41
C VAL A 178 -19.79 4.19 4.89
N ASP A 179 -20.52 5.24 5.29
CA ASP A 179 -21.88 5.48 4.79
C ASP A 179 -21.89 5.66 3.26
N ALA A 180 -20.94 6.40 2.71
CA ALA A 180 -20.77 6.57 1.26
C ALA A 180 -20.42 5.25 0.57
N MET A 181 -19.51 4.44 1.14
CA MET A 181 -19.17 3.12 0.58
C MET A 181 -20.33 2.14 0.58
N MET A 182 -21.20 2.21 1.61
CA MET A 182 -22.36 1.31 1.73
C MET A 182 -23.56 1.78 0.92
N SER A 183 -23.83 3.09 0.89
CA SER A 183 -24.99 3.65 0.16
C SER A 183 -24.70 3.97 -1.30
N GLY A 184 -23.46 4.28 -1.61
CA GLY A 184 -23.03 4.78 -2.91
C GLY A 184 -23.24 6.28 -3.09
N GLU A 185 -23.80 7.00 -2.13
CA GLU A 185 -24.08 8.43 -2.23
C GLU A 185 -22.83 9.28 -1.91
N LEU A 186 -22.39 10.07 -2.89
CA LEU A 186 -21.28 11.01 -2.73
C LEU A 186 -21.81 12.42 -2.40
N ARG A 187 -21.97 12.71 -1.12
CA ARG A 187 -22.43 14.00 -0.63
C ARG A 187 -21.34 14.72 0.15
N ASN A 188 -21.18 16.00 -0.13
CA ASN A 188 -20.36 16.91 0.67
C ASN A 188 -21.06 17.24 2.00
N SER A 189 -20.31 17.77 2.96
CA SER A 189 -20.86 18.16 4.27
C SER A 189 -21.94 19.23 4.21
N ASP A 190 -22.02 20.00 3.12
CA ASP A 190 -23.07 21.01 2.85
C ASP A 190 -24.32 20.41 2.16
N GLY A 191 -24.35 19.11 1.93
CA GLY A 191 -25.42 18.39 1.25
C GLY A 191 -25.38 18.45 -0.27
N THR A 192 -24.40 19.12 -0.86
CA THR A 192 -24.24 19.13 -2.33
C THR A 192 -23.65 17.80 -2.82
N SER A 193 -24.05 17.38 -4.02
CA SER A 193 -23.42 16.21 -4.67
C SER A 193 -22.02 16.57 -5.16
N ALA A 194 -21.04 15.74 -4.87
CA ALA A 194 -19.67 15.93 -5.34
C ALA A 194 -19.48 15.46 -6.79
N GLY A 195 -20.35 14.57 -7.25
CA GLY A 195 -20.31 14.00 -8.60
C GLY A 195 -21.49 13.06 -8.82
N ALA A 196 -21.35 12.12 -9.74
CA ALA A 196 -22.30 11.01 -9.86
C ALA A 196 -22.18 10.11 -8.63
N ASP A 197 -23.32 9.57 -8.19
CA ASP A 197 -23.30 8.60 -7.10
C ASP A 197 -22.53 7.34 -7.54
N MET A 198 -21.73 6.79 -6.64
CA MET A 198 -21.01 5.55 -6.90
C MET A 198 -21.88 4.33 -6.60
N ARG A 199 -21.44 3.17 -7.00
CA ARG A 199 -22.12 1.93 -6.61
C ARG A 199 -21.69 1.52 -5.21
N PRO A 200 -22.59 0.88 -4.43
CA PRO A 200 -22.23 0.33 -3.13
C PRO A 200 -21.04 -0.62 -3.23
N VAL A 201 -20.07 -0.44 -2.36
CA VAL A 201 -18.81 -1.21 -2.36
C VAL A 201 -18.97 -2.41 -1.43
N PRO A 202 -18.73 -3.66 -1.91
CA PRO A 202 -18.72 -4.83 -1.05
C PRO A 202 -17.63 -4.75 0.02
N PHE A 203 -17.87 -5.33 1.19
CA PHE A 203 -16.87 -5.45 2.24
C PHE A 203 -15.68 -6.32 1.77
N TYR A 204 -14.50 -6.04 2.30
CA TYR A 204 -13.31 -6.82 1.98
C TYR A 204 -13.36 -8.23 2.61
N GLU A 205 -13.72 -8.31 3.89
CA GLU A 205 -13.78 -9.56 4.65
C GLU A 205 -14.82 -9.42 5.76
N ASP A 206 -15.64 -10.44 5.94
CA ASP A 206 -16.76 -10.46 6.90
C ASP A 206 -17.66 -9.21 6.77
N ASP A 207 -17.62 -8.24 7.57
CA ASP A 207 -18.36 -6.99 7.52
C ASP A 207 -17.42 -5.77 7.65
N TYR A 208 -16.21 -5.84 7.05
CA TYR A 208 -15.21 -4.81 7.24
C TYR A 208 -14.57 -4.34 5.94
N TYR A 209 -14.36 -3.04 5.87
CA TYR A 209 -13.42 -2.39 4.96
C TYR A 209 -12.02 -2.36 5.59
N ILE A 210 -11.00 -2.37 4.77
CA ILE A 210 -9.62 -2.26 5.22
C ILE A 210 -9.14 -0.82 4.98
N ALA A 211 -8.58 -0.21 6.01
CA ALA A 211 -7.91 1.09 5.91
C ALA A 211 -6.41 0.90 6.06
N LEU A 212 -5.70 0.92 4.94
CA LEU A 212 -4.24 0.97 4.93
C LEU A 212 -3.81 2.42 5.14
N CYS A 213 -3.15 2.73 6.24
CA CYS A 213 -2.93 4.10 6.65
C CYS A 213 -1.48 4.39 7.09
N SER A 214 -1.07 5.65 6.92
CA SER A 214 0.16 6.18 7.49
C SER A 214 -0.02 6.53 8.98
N VAL A 215 1.07 6.56 9.72
CA VAL A 215 1.04 6.96 11.15
C VAL A 215 0.48 8.36 11.34
N LYS A 216 0.75 9.27 10.40
CA LYS A 216 0.27 10.66 10.47
C LYS A 216 -1.24 10.78 10.29
N PHE A 217 -1.83 9.90 9.50
CA PHE A 217 -3.28 9.85 9.31
C PHE A 217 -4.03 9.59 10.62
N LEU A 218 -3.50 8.74 11.46
CA LEU A 218 -4.17 8.31 12.70
C LEU A 218 -4.19 9.35 13.82
N ARG A 219 -3.41 10.43 13.69
CA ARG A 219 -3.34 11.47 14.75
C ARG A 219 -4.71 11.99 15.17
N GLY A 220 -5.53 12.37 14.19
CA GLY A 220 -6.85 12.92 14.47
C GLY A 220 -7.85 11.90 15.05
N ILE A 221 -7.70 10.64 14.70
CA ILE A 221 -8.51 9.56 15.29
C ILE A 221 -8.10 9.29 16.73
N HIS A 222 -6.80 9.32 17.03
CA HIS A 222 -6.30 9.13 18.39
C HIS A 222 -6.70 10.27 19.33
N ASP A 223 -6.78 11.51 18.80
CA ASP A 223 -7.15 12.68 19.57
C ASP A 223 -8.68 12.84 19.72
N ASP A 224 -9.48 11.97 19.08
CA ASP A 224 -10.95 12.03 19.15
C ASP A 224 -11.45 11.40 20.46
N PRO A 225 -12.17 12.15 21.34
CA PRO A 225 -12.69 11.63 22.59
C PRO A 225 -13.62 10.42 22.44
N ASN A 226 -14.32 10.32 21.32
CA ASN A 226 -15.20 9.16 21.04
C ASN A 226 -14.36 7.90 20.84
N PHE A 227 -13.22 8.01 20.14
CA PHE A 227 -12.29 6.90 19.98
C PHE A 227 -11.66 6.49 21.31
N GLU A 228 -11.21 7.46 22.08
CA GLU A 228 -10.61 7.21 23.39
C GLU A 228 -11.59 6.48 24.31
N SER A 229 -12.86 6.89 24.39
CA SER A 229 -13.86 6.24 25.20
C SER A 229 -14.13 4.80 24.79
N VAL A 230 -14.24 4.52 23.50
CA VAL A 230 -14.45 3.17 22.96
C VAL A 230 -13.22 2.28 23.22
N SER A 231 -12.02 2.81 23.08
CA SER A 231 -10.78 2.07 23.31
C SER A 231 -10.59 1.68 24.79
N LEU A 232 -11.06 2.50 25.71
CA LEU A 232 -11.03 2.21 27.16
C LEU A 232 -11.97 1.05 27.54
N TYR A 233 -13.07 0.87 26.81
CA TYR A 233 -14.04 -0.20 27.08
C TYR A 233 -13.82 -1.44 26.20
N ALA A 234 -13.07 -1.31 25.12
CA ALA A 234 -12.72 -2.44 24.26
C ALA A 234 -11.61 -3.30 24.89
N ASN A 235 -11.66 -4.59 24.58
CA ASN A 235 -10.66 -5.55 25.08
C ASN A 235 -9.25 -5.11 24.66
N SER A 236 -8.36 -4.92 25.63
CA SER A 236 -7.02 -4.35 25.45
C SER A 236 -6.08 -5.16 24.52
N GLU A 237 -6.47 -6.36 24.13
CA GLU A 237 -5.64 -7.27 23.34
C GLU A 237 -5.36 -6.78 21.91
N GLY A 238 -6.32 -6.11 21.28
CA GLY A 238 -6.16 -5.51 19.95
C GLY A 238 -5.24 -4.29 19.97
N TYR A 239 -5.28 -3.50 21.02
CA TYR A 239 -4.47 -2.29 21.18
C TYR A 239 -2.97 -2.61 21.27
N TYR A 240 -2.60 -3.69 21.97
CA TYR A 240 -1.21 -4.11 22.12
C TYR A 240 -0.62 -4.77 20.85
N LYS A 241 -1.44 -5.25 19.94
CA LYS A 241 -0.97 -5.87 18.69
C LYS A 241 -0.71 -4.86 17.55
N GLY A 242 -0.86 -3.55 17.82
CA GLY A 242 -0.71 -2.50 16.80
C GLY A 242 -1.81 -2.52 15.74
N GLU A 243 -2.84 -3.31 15.94
CA GLU A 243 -4.10 -3.23 15.22
C GLU A 243 -4.98 -2.25 15.99
N ILE A 244 -5.15 -1.05 15.44
CA ILE A 244 -6.03 -0.07 16.03
C ILE A 244 -7.45 -0.57 15.82
N GLY A 245 -7.95 -1.21 16.84
CA GLY A 245 -9.28 -1.68 17.08
C GLY A 245 -10.19 -1.93 15.89
N ARG A 246 -10.69 -3.14 15.83
CA ARG A 246 -11.92 -3.47 15.12
C ARG A 246 -13.03 -2.63 15.75
N MET A 247 -13.37 -1.51 15.14
CA MET A 247 -14.46 -0.68 15.61
C MET A 247 -15.77 -1.22 15.04
N PRO A 248 -16.59 -1.91 15.82
CA PRO A 248 -17.80 -2.56 15.32
C PRO A 248 -18.81 -1.57 14.71
N TYR A 249 -18.74 -0.30 15.09
CA TYR A 249 -19.66 0.73 14.61
C TYR A 249 -19.23 1.36 13.28
N TYR A 250 -17.94 1.24 12.88
CA TYR A 250 -17.41 1.91 11.70
C TYR A 250 -16.99 0.94 10.61
N HIS A 251 -17.24 -0.36 10.79
CA HIS A 251 -16.92 -1.39 9.80
C HIS A 251 -15.54 -1.23 9.13
N THR A 252 -14.56 -0.74 9.88
CA THR A 252 -13.23 -0.44 9.33
C THR A 252 -12.13 -1.04 10.20
N ARG A 253 -11.19 -1.74 9.57
CA ARG A 253 -9.98 -2.28 10.19
C ARG A 253 -8.77 -1.47 9.74
N PHE A 254 -8.06 -0.87 10.69
CA PHE A 254 -6.86 -0.07 10.40
C PHE A 254 -5.61 -0.94 10.35
N VAL A 255 -4.84 -0.77 9.29
CA VAL A 255 -3.56 -1.45 9.09
C VAL A 255 -2.50 -0.39 8.80
N LEU A 256 -1.50 -0.30 9.70
CA LEU A 256 -0.39 0.64 9.52
C LEU A 256 0.56 0.15 8.43
N SER A 257 0.89 1.06 7.50
CA SER A 257 1.95 0.85 6.51
C SER A 257 2.87 2.07 6.48
N ASN A 258 4.17 1.82 6.39
CA ASN A 258 5.16 2.88 6.23
C ASN A 258 5.45 3.19 4.75
N HIS A 259 4.79 2.50 3.83
CA HIS A 259 4.97 2.67 2.39
C HIS A 259 3.98 3.64 1.77
N ILE A 260 2.92 4.02 2.49
CA ILE A 260 2.03 5.08 2.04
C ILE A 260 2.78 6.39 2.14
N THR A 261 2.97 7.04 1.02
CA THR A 261 3.71 8.30 0.95
C THR A 261 2.84 9.42 1.50
N ALA A 262 3.33 10.12 2.51
CA ALA A 262 2.66 11.33 2.97
C ALA A 262 2.77 12.41 1.89
N ILE A 263 1.64 13.01 1.53
CA ILE A 263 1.61 14.10 0.55
C ILE A 263 2.30 15.33 1.17
N SER A 264 3.39 15.78 0.53
CA SER A 264 4.06 17.03 0.92
C SER A 264 3.37 18.20 0.22
N ASN A 265 2.77 19.09 1.00
CA ASN A 265 2.18 20.33 0.50
C ASN A 265 2.38 21.45 1.52
N GLY A 266 1.95 22.67 1.21
CA GLY A 266 2.04 23.82 2.13
C GLY A 266 1.03 23.79 3.30
N VAL A 267 0.21 22.75 3.38
CA VAL A 267 -0.88 22.58 4.34
C VAL A 267 -0.60 21.33 5.19
N GLY A 268 -1.25 21.22 6.32
CA GLY A 268 -1.05 20.11 7.25
C GLY A 268 0.06 20.35 8.26
N THR A 269 0.15 19.51 9.25
CA THR A 269 1.13 19.61 10.33
C THR A 269 2.55 19.43 9.78
N ASN A 270 3.38 20.45 9.92
CA ASN A 270 4.73 20.50 9.33
C ASN A 270 4.75 20.38 7.80
N SER A 271 3.75 20.92 7.12
CA SER A 271 3.60 20.87 5.67
C SER A 271 3.55 19.44 5.11
N VAL A 272 3.02 18.49 5.87
CA VAL A 272 2.86 17.10 5.46
C VAL A 272 1.50 16.59 5.87
N LEU A 273 0.73 16.14 4.88
CA LEU A 273 -0.54 15.44 5.10
C LEU A 273 -0.32 13.95 5.35
N GLY A 274 -1.14 13.37 6.22
CA GLY A 274 -1.29 11.92 6.33
C GLY A 274 -2.20 11.40 5.20
N GLU A 275 -1.93 10.22 4.71
CA GLU A 275 -2.78 9.56 3.72
C GLU A 275 -3.20 8.19 4.21
N ALA A 276 -4.42 7.79 3.84
CA ALA A 276 -4.92 6.43 3.99
C ALA A 276 -5.67 6.01 2.73
N LEU A 277 -5.69 4.71 2.52
CA LEU A 277 -6.38 4.03 1.44
C LEU A 277 -7.41 3.10 2.09
N ILE A 278 -8.69 3.45 1.96
CA ILE A 278 -9.79 2.63 2.48
C ILE A 278 -10.39 1.87 1.31
N PHE A 279 -10.49 0.56 1.43
CA PHE A 279 -10.94 -0.26 0.33
C PHE A 279 -11.80 -1.45 0.76
N GLY A 280 -12.66 -1.87 -0.17
CA GLY A 280 -13.50 -3.05 -0.07
C GLY A 280 -12.92 -4.25 -0.81
N GLU A 281 -13.79 -5.10 -1.35
CA GLU A 281 -13.43 -6.32 -2.07
C GLU A 281 -12.67 -6.00 -3.37
N GLU A 282 -11.65 -6.79 -3.67
CA GLU A 282 -10.84 -6.73 -4.90
C GLU A 282 -10.32 -5.32 -5.28
N PRO A 283 -9.61 -4.63 -4.39
CA PRO A 283 -9.16 -3.28 -4.68
C PRO A 283 -8.12 -3.23 -5.80
N VAL A 284 -7.21 -4.20 -5.81
CA VAL A 284 -6.12 -4.33 -6.78
C VAL A 284 -5.94 -5.78 -7.16
N VAL A 285 -5.64 -6.01 -8.42
CA VAL A 285 -5.32 -7.33 -8.96
C VAL A 285 -3.87 -7.38 -9.40
N GLU A 286 -3.22 -8.49 -9.10
CA GLU A 286 -1.85 -8.82 -9.53
C GLU A 286 -1.90 -9.78 -10.71
N ALA A 287 -1.37 -9.34 -11.85
CA ALA A 287 -1.19 -10.18 -13.03
C ALA A 287 0.23 -10.74 -13.04
N VAL A 288 0.41 -12.03 -12.77
CA VAL A 288 1.73 -12.67 -12.69
C VAL A 288 2.00 -13.46 -13.94
N VAL A 289 3.04 -13.10 -14.69
CA VAL A 289 3.58 -13.89 -15.81
C VAL A 289 4.72 -14.77 -15.35
N GLN A 290 5.61 -14.22 -14.53
CA GLN A 290 6.69 -14.94 -13.89
C GLN A 290 6.82 -14.48 -12.44
N PRO A 291 6.69 -15.39 -11.48
CA PRO A 291 6.81 -15.06 -10.07
C PRO A 291 8.23 -14.56 -9.75
N GLU A 292 8.36 -13.95 -8.62
CA GLU A 292 9.64 -13.45 -8.13
C GLU A 292 10.65 -14.58 -7.96
N GLU A 293 11.82 -14.40 -8.54
CA GLU A 293 12.94 -15.34 -8.43
C GLU A 293 14.26 -14.62 -8.29
N ILE A 294 15.22 -15.31 -7.69
CA ILE A 294 16.61 -14.84 -7.60
C ILE A 294 17.41 -15.57 -8.66
N ARG A 295 18.16 -14.81 -9.47
CA ARG A 295 19.00 -15.31 -10.53
C ARG A 295 20.45 -14.92 -10.28
N GLU A 296 21.33 -15.85 -10.51
CA GLU A 296 22.77 -15.62 -10.50
C GLU A 296 23.22 -15.21 -11.91
N LYS A 297 24.12 -14.23 -11.97
CA LYS A 297 24.83 -13.89 -13.21
C LYS A 297 25.84 -14.99 -13.54
N ILE A 298 25.86 -15.44 -14.79
CA ILE A 298 26.97 -16.28 -15.27
C ILE A 298 28.28 -15.51 -15.02
N PRO A 299 29.22 -16.08 -14.25
CA PRO A 299 30.45 -15.38 -13.91
C PRO A 299 31.22 -14.92 -15.16
N GLY A 300 31.44 -13.62 -15.27
CA GLY A 300 32.20 -13.02 -16.34
C GLY A 300 33.67 -12.83 -15.96
N ASN A 301 34.51 -12.44 -16.90
CA ASN A 301 35.87 -12.07 -16.68
C ASN A 301 36.63 -13.13 -15.86
N PHE A 302 36.65 -14.38 -16.37
CA PHE A 302 37.26 -15.55 -15.74
C PHE A 302 36.82 -15.83 -14.29
N GLY A 303 35.56 -15.50 -13.96
CA GLY A 303 34.96 -15.73 -12.64
C GLY A 303 35.18 -14.59 -11.64
N LEU A 304 35.79 -13.47 -12.07
CA LEU A 304 36.00 -12.31 -11.19
C LEU A 304 34.75 -11.48 -10.93
N ASP A 305 33.83 -11.45 -11.92
CA ASP A 305 32.61 -10.66 -11.84
C ASP A 305 31.42 -11.56 -11.49
N LYS A 306 30.91 -11.41 -10.29
CA LYS A 306 29.71 -12.12 -9.79
C LYS A 306 28.60 -11.13 -9.54
N ALA A 307 27.35 -11.56 -9.67
CA ALA A 307 26.17 -10.77 -9.27
C ALA A 307 24.98 -11.68 -8.99
N LEU A 308 24.15 -11.29 -8.05
CA LEU A 308 22.80 -11.80 -7.86
C LEU A 308 21.79 -10.74 -8.23
N ALA A 309 20.70 -11.15 -8.86
CA ALA A 309 19.60 -10.28 -9.18
C ALA A 309 18.27 -10.93 -8.76
N TRP A 310 17.32 -10.13 -8.28
CA TRP A 310 15.93 -10.55 -8.25
C TRP A 310 15.24 -10.11 -9.53
N TYR A 311 14.28 -10.88 -9.96
CA TYR A 311 13.55 -10.66 -11.17
C TYR A 311 12.07 -11.01 -10.96
N TYR A 312 11.18 -10.17 -11.48
CA TYR A 312 9.75 -10.35 -11.46
C TYR A 312 9.15 -9.83 -12.76
N LEU A 313 8.22 -10.56 -13.35
CA LEU A 313 7.47 -10.16 -14.53
C LEU A 313 5.98 -10.22 -14.22
N GLY A 314 5.37 -9.07 -14.07
CA GLY A 314 3.98 -8.94 -13.70
C GLY A 314 3.53 -7.49 -13.66
N GLY A 315 2.30 -7.27 -13.24
CA GLY A 315 1.72 -5.94 -13.12
C GLY A 315 0.66 -5.89 -12.03
N PHE A 316 0.46 -4.71 -11.49
CA PHE A 316 -0.60 -4.41 -10.54
C PHE A 316 -1.52 -3.37 -11.13
N GLY A 317 -2.82 -3.52 -10.94
CA GLY A 317 -3.80 -2.56 -11.43
C GLY A 317 -5.11 -2.64 -10.68
N LYS A 318 -5.82 -1.51 -10.56
CA LYS A 318 -7.18 -1.51 -10.04
C LYS A 318 -8.13 -2.08 -11.09
N VAL A 319 -9.14 -2.80 -10.63
CA VAL A 319 -10.17 -3.40 -11.49
C VAL A 319 -11.31 -2.42 -11.71
N TRP A 320 -11.76 -1.77 -10.66
CA TRP A 320 -12.91 -0.88 -10.62
C TRP A 320 -12.50 0.56 -10.92
N ASP A 321 -13.37 1.32 -11.57
CA ASP A 321 -13.07 2.66 -12.05
C ASP A 321 -14.31 3.55 -11.97
N TYR A 322 -14.23 4.59 -11.13
CA TYR A 322 -15.32 5.53 -10.94
C TYR A 322 -15.71 6.27 -12.21
N SER A 323 -14.72 6.73 -12.97
CA SER A 323 -14.97 7.54 -14.17
C SER A 323 -15.61 6.74 -15.31
N ALA A 324 -15.36 5.42 -15.37
CA ALA A 324 -15.87 4.57 -16.45
C ALA A 324 -17.23 3.95 -16.11
N ASP A 325 -17.42 3.48 -14.88
CA ASP A 325 -18.58 2.65 -14.52
C ASP A 325 -19.31 3.16 -13.27
N SER A 326 -18.92 4.28 -12.70
CA SER A 326 -19.37 4.79 -11.40
C SER A 326 -19.15 3.78 -10.26
N GLU A 327 -18.10 2.97 -10.36
CA GLU A 327 -17.76 1.94 -9.40
C GLU A 327 -16.30 2.07 -9.00
N GLU A 328 -16.03 2.30 -7.72
CA GLU A 328 -14.68 2.44 -7.20
C GLU A 328 -14.61 1.74 -5.84
N HIS A 329 -13.69 0.81 -5.71
CA HIS A 329 -13.51 0.04 -4.49
C HIS A 329 -12.43 0.61 -3.56
N VAL A 330 -11.77 1.68 -3.95
CA VAL A 330 -10.70 2.32 -3.20
C VAL A 330 -10.99 3.80 -3.01
N ILE A 331 -11.01 4.26 -1.79
CA ILE A 331 -11.13 5.68 -1.44
C ILE A 331 -9.82 6.15 -0.82
N ARG A 332 -9.26 7.21 -1.36
CA ARG A 332 -8.12 7.90 -0.78
C ARG A 332 -8.61 8.92 0.23
N VAL A 333 -7.95 8.99 1.36
CA VAL A 333 -8.32 9.91 2.44
C VAL A 333 -7.11 10.72 2.85
N SER A 334 -7.23 12.03 2.83
CA SER A 334 -6.18 12.93 3.30
C SER A 334 -6.48 13.38 4.73
N SER A 335 -5.44 13.59 5.54
CA SER A 335 -5.56 14.09 6.92
C SER A 335 -4.43 15.07 7.22
N SER A 336 -4.74 16.17 7.89
CA SER A 336 -3.77 17.20 8.24
C SER A 336 -2.73 16.78 9.27
#